data_cca7cbb50acc1e6f9f7eef3db247bcf2
#
_entry.id   cca7cbb50acc1e6f9f7eef3db247bcf2
#
_cell.length_a   1.000
_cell.length_b   1.000
_cell.length_c   1.000
_cell.angle_alpha   90.00
_cell.angle_beta   90.00
_cell.angle_gamma   90.00
#
_symmetry.space_group_name_H-M   'P 1'
#
loop_
_entity.id
_entity.type
_entity.pdbx_description
1 polymer ?
#
loop_
_entity_poly.entity_id
_entity_poly.type
_entity_poly.pdbx_seq_one_letter_code
_entity_poly.pdbx_strand_id
1 'polypeptide(L)'
;PLFIILENNNINPARIDFLSIDIDGCDLEVFEEIGIKPKVILLEGGINFSPKLKGRVSPAIRNVYHHPIREIVDTAKKEGYVAICFLHDLYLVKKELARYFNKFPTDQLFADGYLASPAWLRKKMDNAKANKILQKEQMRLLKKIDN
;
A
#
# COMPACT_ATOMS: atom_id res chain seq x y z
N PRO A 1 -4.73 -19.61 -1.94
CA PRO A 1 -4.79 -18.64 -0.84
C PRO A 1 -3.70 -18.94 0.19
N LEU A 2 -3.12 -17.90 0.81
CA LEU A 2 -2.06 -18.03 1.81
C LEU A 2 -2.47 -18.97 2.96
N PHE A 3 -3.72 -18.90 3.37
CA PHE A 3 -4.29 -19.76 4.41
C PHE A 3 -4.01 -21.25 4.15
N ILE A 4 -4.22 -21.75 2.93
CA ILE A 4 -3.95 -23.15 2.55
C ILE A 4 -2.46 -23.50 2.69
N ILE A 5 -1.59 -22.57 2.29
CA ILE A 5 -0.13 -22.78 2.43
C ILE A 5 0.26 -22.91 3.90
N LEU A 6 -0.28 -22.06 4.75
CA LEU A 6 -0.03 -22.09 6.20
C LEU A 6 -0.53 -23.39 6.83
N GLU A 7 -1.74 -23.80 6.48
CA GLU A 7 -2.35 -25.02 6.97
C GLU A 7 -1.56 -26.27 6.57
N ASN A 8 -1.20 -26.38 5.29
CA ASN A 8 -0.39 -27.48 4.78
C ASN A 8 1.00 -27.59 5.42
N ASN A 9 1.51 -26.50 5.97
CA ASN A 9 2.80 -26.45 6.67
C ASN A 9 2.64 -26.44 8.20
N ASN A 10 1.47 -26.70 8.73
CA ASN A 10 1.16 -26.69 10.19
C ASN A 10 1.51 -25.34 10.86
N ILE A 11 1.43 -24.24 10.14
CA ILE A 11 1.66 -22.89 10.66
C ILE A 11 0.33 -22.33 11.15
N ASN A 12 0.25 -22.04 12.44
CA ASN A 12 -0.94 -21.39 13.00
C ASN A 12 -0.99 -19.90 12.57
N PRO A 13 -1.98 -19.48 11.77
CA PRO A 13 -2.11 -18.10 11.31
C PRO A 13 -2.21 -17.06 12.44
N ALA A 14 -2.80 -17.46 13.59
CA ALA A 14 -2.94 -16.58 14.74
C ALA A 14 -1.60 -16.22 15.43
N ARG A 15 -0.52 -16.94 15.12
CA ARG A 15 0.82 -16.73 15.66
C ARG A 15 1.71 -15.90 14.73
N ILE A 16 1.19 -15.45 13.59
CA ILE A 16 1.93 -14.59 12.67
C ILE A 16 1.83 -13.16 13.17
N ASP A 17 2.95 -12.62 13.62
CA ASP A 17 3.04 -11.25 14.12
C ASP A 17 3.37 -10.24 13.02
N PHE A 18 4.13 -10.65 12.02
CA PHE A 18 4.59 -9.82 10.92
C PHE A 18 4.39 -10.51 9.58
N LEU A 19 3.94 -9.73 8.59
CA LEU A 19 3.79 -10.17 7.21
C LEU A 19 4.33 -9.10 6.28
N SER A 20 5.13 -9.48 5.30
CA SER A 20 5.54 -8.64 4.17
C SER A 20 4.84 -9.10 2.91
N ILE A 21 4.26 -8.16 2.18
CA ILE A 21 3.64 -8.37 0.86
C ILE A 21 4.36 -7.44 -0.11
N ASP A 22 5.09 -8.03 -1.04
CA ASP A 22 5.89 -7.37 -2.07
C ASP A 22 5.97 -8.35 -3.25
N ILE A 23 5.05 -8.20 -4.20
CA ILE A 23 4.85 -9.12 -5.33
C ILE A 23 4.78 -8.39 -6.67
N ASP A 24 5.25 -7.13 -6.70
CA ASP A 24 5.30 -6.30 -7.92
C ASP A 24 3.94 -6.17 -8.63
N GLY A 25 2.85 -5.91 -7.90
CA GLY A 25 1.58 -5.66 -8.58
C GLY A 25 0.33 -5.80 -7.74
N CYS A 26 -0.19 -6.99 -7.55
CA CYS A 26 -1.47 -7.23 -6.86
C CYS A 26 -1.36 -7.22 -5.32
N ASP A 27 -0.47 -6.42 -4.75
CA ASP A 27 -0.18 -6.39 -3.31
C ASP A 27 -1.41 -6.05 -2.48
N LEU A 28 -2.19 -5.06 -2.94
CA LEU A 28 -3.39 -4.62 -2.25
C LEU A 28 -4.51 -5.67 -2.31
N GLU A 29 -4.66 -6.34 -3.45
CA GLU A 29 -5.60 -7.44 -3.62
C GLU A 29 -5.25 -8.61 -2.71
N VAL A 30 -3.97 -8.98 -2.66
CA VAL A 30 -3.49 -10.02 -1.74
C VAL A 30 -3.74 -9.63 -0.29
N PHE A 31 -3.48 -8.37 0.08
CA PHE A 31 -3.76 -7.87 1.41
C PHE A 31 -5.24 -7.97 1.80
N GLU A 32 -6.16 -7.65 0.88
CA GLU A 32 -7.60 -7.76 1.12
C GLU A 32 -8.07 -9.22 1.29
N GLU A 33 -7.47 -10.13 0.52
CA GLU A 33 -7.89 -11.54 0.48
C GLU A 33 -7.09 -12.47 1.39
N ILE A 34 -6.13 -11.93 2.13
CA ILE A 34 -5.14 -12.73 2.86
C ILE A 34 -5.73 -13.65 3.93
N GLY A 35 -6.89 -13.31 4.48
CA GLY A 35 -7.63 -14.14 5.45
C GLY A 35 -6.98 -14.28 6.83
N ILE A 36 -5.82 -13.66 7.06
CA ILE A 36 -5.12 -13.62 8.36
C ILE A 36 -4.94 -12.19 8.83
N LYS A 37 -4.72 -11.99 10.12
CA LYS A 37 -4.62 -10.66 10.72
C LYS A 37 -3.35 -10.52 11.56
N PRO A 38 -2.15 -10.40 10.93
CA PRO A 38 -0.88 -10.14 11.63
C PRO A 38 -0.92 -8.86 12.44
N LYS A 39 -0.05 -8.70 13.42
CA LYS A 39 0.07 -7.45 14.19
C LYS A 39 0.60 -6.30 13.35
N VAL A 40 1.54 -6.61 12.46
CA VAL A 40 2.20 -5.66 11.56
C VAL A 40 2.22 -6.22 10.15
N ILE A 41 1.92 -5.36 9.17
CA ILE A 41 2.03 -5.68 7.75
C ILE A 41 2.94 -4.64 7.09
N LEU A 42 3.89 -5.11 6.30
CA LEU A 42 4.63 -4.33 5.35
C LEU A 42 3.97 -4.54 3.98
N LEU A 43 3.55 -3.46 3.33
CA LEU A 43 2.85 -3.50 2.05
C LEU A 43 3.54 -2.57 1.06
N GLU A 44 4.00 -3.14 -0.07
CA GLU A 44 4.61 -2.36 -1.13
C GLU A 44 3.60 -1.42 -1.79
N GLY A 45 4.05 -0.23 -2.13
CA GLY A 45 3.23 0.68 -2.94
C GLY A 45 3.42 2.17 -2.63
N GLY A 46 2.67 2.95 -3.37
CA GLY A 46 2.55 4.39 -3.16
C GLY A 46 3.60 5.27 -3.86
N ILE A 47 4.80 4.77 -4.14
CA ILE A 47 5.92 5.59 -4.64
C ILE A 47 5.74 6.11 -6.07
N ASN A 48 4.99 5.38 -6.89
CA ASN A 48 4.80 5.69 -8.31
C ASN A 48 3.64 6.67 -8.56
N PHE A 49 2.97 7.13 -7.51
CA PHE A 49 1.79 7.97 -7.61
C PHE A 49 1.91 9.24 -6.77
N SER A 50 1.22 10.29 -7.24
CA SER A 50 1.02 11.47 -6.40
C SER A 50 0.22 11.08 -5.14
N PRO A 51 0.60 11.56 -3.94
CA PRO A 51 -0.17 11.32 -2.71
C PRO A 51 -1.58 11.94 -2.75
N LYS A 52 -1.85 12.80 -3.74
CA LYS A 52 -3.18 13.39 -3.97
C LYS A 52 -4.11 12.50 -4.80
N LEU A 53 -3.57 11.46 -5.45
CA LEU A 53 -4.38 10.54 -6.24
C LEU A 53 -5.27 9.71 -5.33
N LYS A 54 -6.56 9.71 -5.64
CA LYS A 54 -7.58 8.89 -4.97
C LYS A 54 -8.10 7.84 -5.95
N GLY A 55 -8.51 6.72 -5.42
CA GLY A 55 -9.10 5.63 -6.18
C GLY A 55 -8.11 4.55 -6.57
N ARG A 56 -8.68 3.39 -6.88
CA ARG A 56 -7.94 2.18 -7.19
C ARG A 56 -7.45 2.22 -8.63
N VAL A 57 -6.21 1.81 -8.84
CA VAL A 57 -5.67 1.58 -10.18
C VAL A 57 -5.89 0.13 -10.53
N SER A 58 -6.54 -0.12 -11.68
CA SER A 58 -6.81 -1.50 -12.10
C SER A 58 -5.51 -2.24 -12.43
N PRO A 59 -5.33 -3.47 -11.93
CA PRO A 59 -4.20 -4.33 -12.27
C PRO A 59 -4.14 -4.68 -13.78
N ALA A 60 -5.26 -4.48 -14.52
CA ALA A 60 -5.29 -4.65 -15.97
C ALA A 60 -4.48 -3.59 -16.75
N ILE A 61 -4.02 -2.53 -16.08
CA ILE A 61 -3.12 -1.55 -16.69
C ILE A 61 -1.71 -2.13 -16.65
N ARG A 62 -1.30 -2.77 -17.71
CA ARG A 62 0.06 -3.26 -17.89
C ARG A 62 1.05 -2.12 -17.63
N ASN A 63 2.03 -2.33 -16.74
CA ASN A 63 3.09 -1.43 -16.28
C ASN A 63 2.74 -0.50 -15.09
N VAL A 64 1.66 -0.73 -14.37
CA VAL A 64 1.41 -0.07 -13.09
C VAL A 64 1.46 -1.13 -12.00
N TYR A 65 2.60 -1.22 -11.33
CA TYR A 65 2.90 -2.29 -10.37
C TYR A 65 2.48 -1.96 -8.93
N HIS A 66 1.92 -0.77 -8.67
CA HIS A 66 1.64 -0.34 -7.30
C HIS A 66 0.34 0.44 -7.21
N HIS A 67 -0.24 0.49 -6.02
CA HIS A 67 -1.41 1.29 -5.71
C HIS A 67 -1.04 2.67 -5.16
N PRO A 68 -1.89 3.70 -5.34
CA PRO A 68 -1.72 4.99 -4.68
C PRO A 68 -1.69 4.83 -3.16
N ILE A 69 -0.82 5.58 -2.47
CA ILE A 69 -0.71 5.52 -0.99
C ILE A 69 -2.06 5.75 -0.29
N ARG A 70 -2.92 6.63 -0.83
CA ARG A 70 -4.26 6.85 -0.25
C ARG A 70 -5.14 5.62 -0.32
N GLU A 71 -5.13 4.94 -1.44
CA GLU A 71 -5.93 3.72 -1.61
C GLU A 71 -5.48 2.65 -0.61
N ILE A 72 -4.17 2.47 -0.46
CA ILE A 72 -3.63 1.53 0.52
C ILE A 72 -4.04 1.91 1.94
N VAL A 73 -3.91 3.18 2.32
CA VAL A 73 -4.29 3.67 3.66
C VAL A 73 -5.78 3.53 3.91
N ASP A 74 -6.63 3.84 2.93
CA ASP A 74 -8.08 3.75 3.05
C ASP A 74 -8.53 2.28 3.15
N THR A 75 -7.92 1.39 2.37
CA THR A 75 -8.16 -0.06 2.44
C THR A 75 -7.66 -0.64 3.78
N ALA A 76 -6.45 -0.29 4.20
CA ALA A 76 -5.91 -0.71 5.49
C ALA A 76 -6.84 -0.32 6.65
N LYS A 77 -7.41 0.88 6.62
CA LYS A 77 -8.36 1.34 7.63
C LYS A 77 -9.64 0.50 7.66
N LYS A 78 -10.18 0.10 6.50
CA LYS A 78 -11.35 -0.80 6.42
C LYS A 78 -11.02 -2.17 7.00
N GLU A 79 -9.80 -2.67 6.76
CA GLU A 79 -9.29 -3.95 7.25
C GLU A 79 -8.83 -3.93 8.72
N GLY A 80 -9.00 -2.80 9.42
CA GLY A 80 -8.68 -2.66 10.84
C GLY A 80 -7.21 -2.33 11.14
N TYR A 81 -6.49 -1.76 10.17
CA TYR A 81 -5.11 -1.33 10.31
C TYR A 81 -4.95 0.19 10.27
N VAL A 82 -3.81 0.66 10.74
CA VAL A 82 -3.38 2.07 10.69
C VAL A 82 -1.99 2.15 10.09
N ALA A 83 -1.81 2.98 9.09
CA ALA A 83 -0.49 3.28 8.54
C ALA A 83 0.30 4.17 9.51
N ILE A 84 1.51 3.77 9.85
CA ILE A 84 2.36 4.44 10.84
C ILE A 84 3.66 4.98 10.25
N CYS A 85 4.11 4.42 9.14
CA CYS A 85 5.34 4.83 8.48
C CYS A 85 5.23 4.52 6.98
N PHE A 86 5.87 5.35 6.17
CA PHE A 86 6.09 5.11 4.75
C PHE A 86 7.57 5.31 4.45
N LEU A 87 8.23 4.25 4.00
CA LEU A 87 9.64 4.28 3.60
C LEU A 87 9.84 3.30 2.44
N HIS A 88 9.46 3.71 1.22
CA HIS A 88 9.26 2.85 0.05
C HIS A 88 8.00 2.00 0.17
N ASP A 89 7.83 1.31 1.29
CA ASP A 89 6.68 0.49 1.65
C ASP A 89 5.91 1.11 2.80
N LEU A 90 4.63 0.75 2.93
CA LEU A 90 3.81 1.15 4.06
C LEU A 90 3.91 0.14 5.19
N TYR A 91 4.17 0.65 6.39
CA TYR A 91 4.06 -0.10 7.63
C TYR A 91 2.67 0.11 8.21
N LEU A 92 1.92 -0.97 8.28
CA LEU A 92 0.55 -1.02 8.79
C LEU A 92 0.56 -1.77 10.12
N VAL A 93 -0.08 -1.22 11.14
CA VAL A 93 -0.26 -1.91 12.43
C VAL A 93 -1.73 -2.09 12.73
N LYS A 94 -2.10 -3.16 13.44
CA LYS A 94 -3.46 -3.32 13.94
C LYS A 94 -3.92 -2.09 14.72
N LYS A 95 -5.18 -1.71 14.55
CA LYS A 95 -5.78 -0.51 15.15
C LYS A 95 -5.59 -0.45 16.67
N GLU A 96 -5.68 -1.57 17.38
CA GLU A 96 -5.47 -1.66 18.81
C GLU A 96 -4.02 -1.37 19.24
N LEU A 97 -3.04 -1.58 18.34
CA LEU A 97 -1.64 -1.28 18.58
C LEU A 97 -1.27 0.16 18.19
N ALA A 98 -2.10 0.84 17.42
CA ALA A 98 -1.83 2.18 16.92
C ALA A 98 -1.65 3.24 18.04
N ARG A 99 -2.11 2.93 19.26
CA ARG A 99 -1.90 3.79 20.45
C ARG A 99 -0.45 3.95 20.87
N TYR A 100 0.41 3.04 20.43
CA TYR A 100 1.85 3.08 20.74
C TYR A 100 2.67 3.85 19.69
N PHE A 101 2.04 4.36 18.64
CA PHE A 101 2.68 5.04 17.52
C PHE A 101 2.07 6.42 17.28
N ASN A 102 2.89 7.32 16.76
CA ASN A 102 2.39 8.58 16.24
C ASN A 102 1.52 8.32 15.00
N LYS A 103 0.43 9.08 14.89
CA LYS A 103 -0.48 9.00 13.74
C LYS A 103 -0.26 10.22 12.87
N PHE A 104 -0.09 9.98 11.58
CA PHE A 104 0.14 11.05 10.62
C PHE A 104 -0.92 11.01 9.52
N PRO A 105 -1.33 12.18 8.99
CA PRO A 105 -2.09 12.23 7.74
C PRO A 105 -1.32 11.57 6.60
N THR A 106 -2.03 11.02 5.61
CA THR A 106 -1.40 10.33 4.46
C THR A 106 -0.39 11.21 3.72
N ASP A 107 -0.69 12.51 3.58
CA ASP A 107 0.25 13.45 2.93
C ASP A 107 1.53 13.64 3.74
N GLN A 108 1.44 13.63 5.07
CA GLN A 108 2.60 13.71 5.96
C GLN A 108 3.43 12.42 5.89
N LEU A 109 2.79 11.24 5.96
CA LEU A 109 3.48 9.96 5.78
C LEU A 109 4.27 9.93 4.48
N PHE A 110 3.67 10.39 3.38
CA PHE A 110 4.34 10.46 2.08
C PHE A 110 5.52 11.44 2.10
N ALA A 111 5.35 12.63 2.70
CA ALA A 111 6.39 13.65 2.78
C ALA A 111 7.58 13.16 3.61
N ASP A 112 7.33 12.55 4.77
CA ASP A 112 8.38 12.02 5.65
C ASP A 112 9.13 10.87 4.96
N GLY A 113 8.42 9.96 4.30
CA GLY A 113 9.02 8.89 3.52
C GLY A 113 9.87 9.41 2.36
N TYR A 114 9.41 10.46 1.68
CA TYR A 114 10.19 11.13 0.64
C TYR A 114 11.50 11.69 1.20
N LEU A 115 11.46 12.42 2.32
CA LEU A 115 12.64 13.02 2.93
C LEU A 115 13.63 11.96 3.43
N ALA A 116 13.14 10.87 3.99
CA ALA A 116 13.96 9.77 4.48
C ALA A 116 14.53 8.87 3.36
N SER A 117 13.99 8.97 2.15
CA SER A 117 14.36 8.10 1.04
C SER A 117 15.72 8.46 0.44
N PRO A 118 16.49 7.47 -0.07
CA PRO A 118 17.73 7.75 -0.80
C PRO A 118 17.48 8.52 -2.10
N ALA A 119 18.51 9.18 -2.61
CA ALA A 119 18.37 10.09 -3.75
C ALA A 119 17.77 9.45 -5.01
N TRP A 120 18.11 8.19 -5.30
CA TRP A 120 17.56 7.46 -6.46
C TRP A 120 16.05 7.23 -6.33
N LEU A 121 15.57 6.95 -5.12
CA LEU A 121 14.14 6.74 -4.85
C LEU A 121 13.38 8.06 -4.90
N ARG A 122 13.93 9.15 -4.33
CA ARG A 122 13.35 10.50 -4.48
C ARG A 122 13.18 10.89 -5.93
N LYS A 123 14.20 10.62 -6.78
CA LYS A 123 14.11 10.86 -8.22
C LYS A 123 12.97 10.05 -8.88
N LYS A 124 12.77 8.78 -8.49
CA LYS A 124 11.64 7.96 -8.95
C LYS A 124 10.30 8.58 -8.56
N MET A 125 10.17 9.02 -7.30
CA MET A 125 8.97 9.68 -6.78
C MET A 125 8.69 11.03 -7.48
N ASP A 126 9.73 11.80 -7.78
CA ASP A 126 9.61 13.08 -8.51
C ASP A 126 9.17 12.88 -9.96
N ASN A 127 9.70 11.86 -10.64
CA ASN A 127 9.27 11.49 -11.98
C ASN A 127 7.79 11.06 -11.99
N ALA A 128 7.33 10.34 -10.98
CA ALA A 128 5.92 9.96 -10.83
C ALA A 128 5.02 11.18 -10.64
N LYS A 129 5.46 12.17 -9.84
CA LYS A 129 4.73 13.45 -9.68
C LYS A 129 4.69 14.26 -10.98
N ALA A 130 5.80 14.27 -11.73
CA ALA A 130 5.91 15.00 -12.98
C ALA A 130 5.15 14.34 -14.14
N ASN A 131 4.86 13.07 -14.05
CA ASN A 131 4.21 12.29 -15.10
C ASN A 131 2.70 12.57 -15.17
N LYS A 132 2.35 13.81 -15.54
CA LYS A 132 0.96 14.28 -15.70
C LYS A 132 0.17 13.47 -16.74
N ILE A 133 0.85 12.84 -17.70
CA ILE A 133 0.22 12.03 -18.74
C ILE A 133 -0.29 10.74 -18.12
N LEU A 134 0.53 10.05 -17.35
CA LEU A 134 0.16 8.83 -16.63
C LEU A 134 -0.99 9.11 -15.66
N GLN A 135 -0.93 10.21 -14.91
CA GLN A 135 -1.98 10.62 -13.98
C GLN A 135 -3.31 10.93 -14.70
N LYS A 136 -3.28 11.60 -15.86
CA LYS A 136 -4.48 11.87 -16.67
C LYS A 136 -5.09 10.59 -17.23
N GLU A 137 -4.27 9.67 -17.68
CA GLU A 137 -4.73 8.40 -18.25
C GLU A 137 -5.32 7.48 -17.16
N GLN A 138 -4.71 7.44 -16.01
CA GLN A 138 -5.22 6.75 -14.83
C GLN A 138 -6.56 7.32 -14.37
N MET A 139 -6.69 8.65 -14.30
CA MET A 139 -7.96 9.30 -13.97
C MET A 139 -9.05 9.06 -15.02
N ARG A 140 -8.67 8.95 -16.30
CA ARG A 140 -9.60 8.61 -17.39
C ARG A 140 -10.09 7.17 -17.30
N LEU A 141 -9.22 6.26 -16.88
CA LEU A 141 -9.55 4.84 -16.71
C LEU A 141 -10.41 4.61 -15.45
N LEU A 142 -10.11 5.29 -14.35
CA LEU A 142 -10.94 5.27 -13.15
C LEU A 142 -12.37 5.74 -13.43
N LYS A 143 -12.53 6.84 -14.19
CA LYS A 143 -13.86 7.33 -14.62
C LYS A 143 -14.65 6.39 -15.55
N LYS A 144 -13.99 5.42 -16.18
CA LYS A 144 -14.66 4.41 -17.02
C LYS A 144 -15.14 3.19 -16.24
N ILE A 145 -14.64 3.01 -15.02
CA ILE A 145 -15.01 1.90 -14.13
C ILE A 145 -16.23 2.31 -13.29
N ASP A 146 -16.40 3.62 -13.02
CA ASP A 146 -17.52 4.17 -12.24
C ASP A 146 -18.80 4.41 -13.07
N ASN A 147 -18.79 4.08 -14.38
CA ASN A 147 -19.93 4.09 -15.29
C ASN A 147 -20.22 2.70 -15.84
#